data_be7859da8913b26059caead25e815ebb
#
_entry.id   be7859da8913b26059caead25e815ebb
#
_cell.length_a   1.000
_cell.length_b   1.000
_cell.length_c   1.000
_cell.angle_alpha   90.00
_cell.angle_beta   90.00
_cell.angle_gamma   90.00
#
_symmetry.space_group_name_H-M   'P 1'
#
loop_
_entity.id
_entity.type
_entity.pdbx_description
1 polymer ?
#
loop_
_entity_poly.entity_id
_entity_poly.type
_entity_poly.pdbx_seq_one_letter_code
_entity_poly.pdbx_strand_id
1 'polypeptide(L)'
;KVKKVIKNRRLRQTISKATADKMRSIMEYYVSDGGGTSAYLAGYRVGGKTGTANIAENSGYSEQTIASFIAMAPMDDPQVSILVMVTRPKKSIYGAANAGPIVKKILEKTLVYKGIERKYSKSEESALAKAEISVPDVKGLNSSEAISKITAAGLKAKKMPEGTGDSFVVIDQYPKKGDKIASVFLAVTIAL
;
A
#
# COMPACT_ATOMS: atom_id res chain seq x y z
N LYS A 1 -0.99 -33.93 -3.55
CA LYS A 1 -1.45 -34.70 -4.72
C LYS A 1 -2.67 -34.01 -5.33
N VAL A 2 -2.57 -33.55 -6.58
CA VAL A 2 -3.69 -32.92 -7.30
C VAL A 2 -4.75 -33.97 -7.55
N LYS A 3 -5.99 -33.76 -7.06
CA LYS A 3 -7.11 -34.69 -7.24
C LYS A 3 -7.91 -34.41 -8.52
N LYS A 4 -8.02 -33.15 -8.92
CA LYS A 4 -8.79 -32.74 -10.11
C LYS A 4 -8.30 -31.39 -10.62
N VAL A 5 -8.15 -31.26 -11.92
CA VAL A 5 -7.87 -29.97 -12.59
C VAL A 5 -9.12 -29.59 -13.37
N ILE A 6 -9.69 -28.44 -13.05
CA ILE A 6 -10.80 -27.84 -13.80
C ILE A 6 -10.20 -26.82 -14.77
N LYS A 7 -10.33 -27.08 -16.06
CA LYS A 7 -9.86 -26.16 -17.11
C LYS A 7 -10.81 -24.99 -17.24
N ASN A 8 -10.26 -23.80 -17.53
CA ASN A 8 -11.06 -22.63 -17.85
C ASN A 8 -11.95 -22.93 -19.07
N ARG A 9 -13.24 -22.62 -18.94
CA ARG A 9 -14.22 -22.74 -20.04
C ARG A 9 -14.81 -21.37 -20.31
N ARG A 10 -14.46 -20.78 -21.47
CA ARG A 10 -15.09 -19.56 -21.96
C ARG A 10 -16.47 -19.92 -22.52
N LEU A 11 -17.52 -19.39 -21.94
CA LEU A 11 -18.90 -19.60 -22.39
C LEU A 11 -19.28 -18.61 -23.47
N ARG A 12 -19.06 -17.31 -23.23
CA ARG A 12 -19.36 -16.22 -24.17
C ARG A 12 -18.59 -14.95 -23.78
N GLN A 13 -18.49 -14.04 -24.72
CA GLN A 13 -18.06 -12.66 -24.45
C GLN A 13 -19.30 -11.81 -24.16
N THR A 14 -19.33 -11.15 -22.98
CA THR A 14 -20.48 -10.35 -22.51
C THR A 14 -20.33 -8.87 -22.80
N ILE A 15 -19.09 -8.36 -22.87
CA ILE A 15 -18.76 -6.96 -23.19
C ILE A 15 -17.64 -6.90 -24.22
N SER A 16 -17.55 -5.81 -24.96
CA SER A 16 -16.43 -5.58 -25.89
C SER A 16 -15.11 -5.32 -25.14
N LYS A 17 -14.00 -5.54 -25.81
CA LYS A 17 -12.68 -5.16 -25.25
C LYS A 17 -12.61 -3.67 -24.93
N ALA A 18 -13.13 -2.80 -25.79
CA ALA A 18 -13.14 -1.36 -25.57
C ALA A 18 -13.93 -0.97 -24.31
N THR A 19 -15.07 -1.62 -24.08
CA THR A 19 -15.84 -1.41 -22.84
C THR A 19 -15.06 -1.88 -21.62
N ALA A 20 -14.42 -3.04 -21.68
CA ALA A 20 -13.59 -3.55 -20.58
C ALA A 20 -12.41 -2.62 -20.27
N ASP A 21 -11.73 -2.12 -21.30
CA ASP A 21 -10.60 -1.19 -21.15
C ASP A 21 -11.05 0.13 -20.50
N LYS A 22 -12.20 0.67 -20.93
CA LYS A 22 -12.80 1.88 -20.33
C LYS A 22 -13.17 1.67 -18.86
N MET A 23 -13.76 0.53 -18.54
CA MET A 23 -14.08 0.19 -17.14
C MET A 23 -12.82 0.07 -16.27
N ARG A 24 -11.75 -0.51 -16.79
CA ARG A 24 -10.46 -0.56 -16.08
C ARG A 24 -9.93 0.84 -15.77
N SER A 25 -9.97 1.75 -16.75
CA SER A 25 -9.55 3.15 -16.53
C SER A 25 -10.40 3.87 -15.47
N ILE A 26 -11.72 3.63 -15.45
CA ILE A 26 -12.63 4.19 -14.44
C ILE A 26 -12.32 3.63 -13.05
N MET A 27 -12.06 2.32 -12.95
CA MET A 27 -11.71 1.68 -11.68
C MET A 27 -10.34 2.14 -11.16
N GLU A 28 -9.38 2.38 -12.04
CA GLU A 28 -8.08 2.96 -11.71
C GLU A 28 -8.25 4.40 -11.17
N TYR A 29 -9.00 5.25 -11.89
CA TYR A 29 -9.32 6.61 -11.44
C TYR A 29 -10.02 6.62 -10.09
N TYR A 30 -10.94 5.69 -9.85
CA TYR A 30 -11.62 5.58 -8.56
C TYR A 30 -10.65 5.33 -7.39
N VAL A 31 -9.56 4.60 -7.62
CA VAL A 31 -8.54 4.32 -6.61
C VAL A 31 -7.50 5.44 -6.54
N SER A 32 -7.14 6.09 -7.65
CA SER A 32 -6.14 7.18 -7.62
C SER A 32 -6.70 8.47 -7.05
N ASP A 33 -7.91 8.88 -7.45
CA ASP A 33 -8.48 10.20 -7.19
C ASP A 33 -9.92 10.17 -6.64
N GLY A 34 -10.52 8.99 -6.52
CA GLY A 34 -11.90 8.82 -6.07
C GLY A 34 -12.02 8.30 -4.64
N GLY A 35 -13.15 7.63 -4.36
CA GLY A 35 -13.47 7.09 -3.03
C GLY A 35 -12.67 5.86 -2.61
N GLY A 36 -11.78 5.35 -3.47
CA GLY A 36 -10.97 4.15 -3.25
C GLY A 36 -9.51 4.41 -2.85
N THR A 37 -9.12 5.63 -2.57
CA THR A 37 -7.73 6.05 -2.31
C THR A 37 -7.04 5.31 -1.15
N SER A 38 -7.81 4.72 -0.24
CA SER A 38 -7.29 3.87 0.83
C SER A 38 -6.57 2.60 0.34
N ALA A 39 -6.82 2.18 -0.93
CA ALA A 39 -6.13 1.07 -1.58
C ALA A 39 -5.05 1.51 -2.57
N TYR A 40 -4.81 2.81 -2.70
CA TYR A 40 -3.82 3.35 -3.64
C TYR A 40 -2.39 2.92 -3.30
N LEU A 41 -1.66 2.50 -4.33
CA LEU A 41 -0.24 2.12 -4.28
C LEU A 41 0.49 2.79 -5.44
N ALA A 42 1.33 3.76 -5.12
CA ALA A 42 2.12 4.47 -6.13
C ALA A 42 2.92 3.51 -7.01
N GLY A 43 2.87 3.71 -8.31
CA GLY A 43 3.57 2.93 -9.33
C GLY A 43 2.94 1.57 -9.67
N TYR A 44 1.85 1.15 -9.02
CA TYR A 44 1.24 -0.16 -9.31
C TYR A 44 -0.09 -0.11 -10.09
N ARG A 45 -0.58 1.09 -10.39
CA ARG A 45 -1.82 1.27 -11.16
C ARG A 45 -2.96 0.38 -10.65
N VAL A 46 -3.30 0.56 -9.37
CA VAL A 46 -4.38 -0.21 -8.73
C VAL A 46 -5.73 0.32 -9.18
N GLY A 47 -6.60 -0.56 -9.62
CA GLY A 47 -8.01 -0.25 -9.84
C GLY A 47 -8.89 -1.05 -8.91
N GLY A 48 -10.07 -0.52 -8.58
CA GLY A 48 -10.94 -1.23 -7.66
C GLY A 48 -12.30 -0.55 -7.46
N LYS A 49 -13.11 -1.16 -6.58
CA LYS A 49 -14.41 -0.63 -6.19
C LYS A 49 -14.78 -1.09 -4.79
N THR A 50 -15.32 -0.19 -4.00
CA THR A 50 -15.91 -0.50 -2.69
C THR A 50 -17.30 -1.08 -2.85
N GLY A 51 -17.72 -1.88 -1.87
CA GLY A 51 -19.09 -2.30 -1.67
C GLY A 51 -19.49 -2.12 -0.20
N THR A 52 -20.74 -1.74 0.03
CA THR A 52 -21.34 -1.69 1.35
C THR A 52 -22.74 -2.25 1.21
N ALA A 53 -22.96 -3.43 1.78
CA ALA A 53 -24.24 -4.12 1.70
C ALA A 53 -24.80 -4.34 3.10
N ASN A 54 -26.08 -4.03 3.30
CA ASN A 54 -26.77 -4.36 4.54
C ASN A 54 -26.93 -5.87 4.67
N ILE A 55 -26.82 -6.39 5.88
CA ILE A 55 -26.99 -7.82 6.15
C ILE A 55 -28.48 -8.14 6.12
N ALA A 56 -28.87 -9.14 5.31
CA ALA A 56 -30.23 -9.63 5.28
C ALA A 56 -30.53 -10.46 6.54
N GLU A 57 -31.68 -10.24 7.12
CA GLU A 57 -32.27 -10.96 8.27
C GLU A 57 -33.68 -11.43 7.96
N ASN A 58 -34.24 -12.26 8.81
CA ASN A 58 -35.61 -12.83 8.57
C ASN A 58 -36.70 -11.78 8.40
N SER A 59 -36.51 -10.59 8.98
CA SER A 59 -37.49 -9.46 8.94
C SER A 59 -37.10 -8.36 7.93
N GLY A 60 -36.10 -8.57 7.08
CA GLY A 60 -35.62 -7.58 6.10
C GLY A 60 -34.09 -7.35 6.18
N TYR A 61 -33.68 -6.11 6.12
CA TYR A 61 -32.26 -5.74 6.21
C TYR A 61 -31.97 -5.09 7.56
N SER A 62 -30.88 -5.51 8.19
CA SER A 62 -30.35 -4.87 9.41
C SER A 62 -29.57 -3.59 9.10
N GLU A 63 -29.30 -2.77 10.12
CA GLU A 63 -28.37 -1.65 10.01
C GLU A 63 -26.89 -2.09 9.91
N GLN A 64 -26.63 -3.36 10.20
CA GLN A 64 -25.29 -3.94 10.10
C GLN A 64 -24.91 -4.20 8.65
N THR A 65 -23.64 -4.03 8.33
CA THR A 65 -23.17 -4.10 6.95
C THR A 65 -22.07 -5.13 6.74
N ILE A 66 -21.89 -5.53 5.49
CA ILE A 66 -20.68 -6.14 4.94
C ILE A 66 -19.97 -5.06 4.15
N ALA A 67 -18.86 -4.58 4.69
CA ALA A 67 -17.98 -3.60 4.05
C ALA A 67 -16.94 -4.33 3.19
N SER A 68 -16.95 -4.10 1.89
CA SER A 68 -16.05 -4.83 0.98
C SER A 68 -15.24 -3.90 0.07
N PHE A 69 -14.14 -4.42 -0.45
CA PHE A 69 -13.34 -3.78 -1.47
C PHE A 69 -12.77 -4.84 -2.41
N ILE A 70 -13.08 -4.74 -3.69
CA ILE A 70 -12.42 -5.51 -4.73
C ILE A 70 -11.38 -4.65 -5.42
N ALA A 71 -10.20 -5.19 -5.67
CA ALA A 71 -9.13 -4.50 -6.40
C ALA A 71 -8.41 -5.43 -7.36
N MET A 72 -7.81 -4.84 -8.38
CA MET A 72 -6.94 -5.50 -9.36
C MET A 72 -5.70 -4.65 -9.59
N ALA A 73 -4.59 -5.29 -9.88
CA ALA A 73 -3.34 -4.62 -10.21
C ALA A 73 -2.40 -5.54 -11.03
N PRO A 74 -1.54 -4.94 -11.91
CA PRO A 74 -1.63 -3.59 -12.49
C PRO A 74 -2.82 -3.46 -13.47
N MET A 75 -3.42 -2.28 -13.62
CA MET A 75 -4.62 -2.14 -14.48
C MET A 75 -4.32 -2.18 -15.98
N ASP A 76 -3.08 -1.97 -16.42
CA ASP A 76 -2.63 -2.18 -17.81
C ASP A 76 -2.55 -3.68 -18.16
N ASP A 77 -2.10 -4.52 -17.21
CA ASP A 77 -2.03 -5.97 -17.37
C ASP A 77 -2.35 -6.66 -16.02
N PRO A 78 -3.63 -6.88 -15.68
CA PRO A 78 -4.04 -7.38 -14.38
C PRO A 78 -3.48 -8.77 -14.06
N GLN A 79 -2.59 -8.85 -13.06
CA GLN A 79 -1.95 -10.08 -12.60
C GLN A 79 -2.54 -10.60 -11.29
N VAL A 80 -3.16 -9.71 -10.53
CA VAL A 80 -3.73 -10.01 -9.21
C VAL A 80 -5.12 -9.40 -9.10
N SER A 81 -6.07 -10.17 -8.62
CA SER A 81 -7.37 -9.69 -8.18
C SER A 81 -7.58 -10.10 -6.73
N ILE A 82 -8.06 -9.19 -5.91
CA ILE A 82 -8.29 -9.40 -4.48
C ILE A 82 -9.66 -8.86 -4.08
N LEU A 83 -10.35 -9.62 -3.26
CA LEU A 83 -11.57 -9.19 -2.57
C LEU A 83 -11.36 -9.30 -1.07
N VAL A 84 -11.59 -8.22 -0.35
CA VAL A 84 -11.65 -8.19 1.11
C VAL A 84 -13.06 -7.83 1.54
N MET A 85 -13.61 -8.61 2.45
CA MET A 85 -14.91 -8.36 3.08
C MET A 85 -14.75 -8.33 4.60
N VAL A 86 -15.32 -7.31 5.22
CA VAL A 86 -15.37 -7.15 6.67
C VAL A 86 -16.84 -7.15 7.10
N THR A 87 -17.26 -8.20 7.77
CA THR A 87 -18.64 -8.35 8.24
C THR A 87 -18.80 -7.65 9.58
N ARG A 88 -19.85 -6.86 9.71
CA ARG A 88 -20.22 -6.14 10.95
C ARG A 88 -19.05 -5.28 11.48
N PRO A 89 -18.50 -4.37 10.66
CA PRO A 89 -17.43 -3.49 11.12
C PRO A 89 -17.93 -2.58 12.26
N LYS A 90 -17.08 -2.37 13.28
CA LYS A 90 -17.51 -1.62 14.49
C LYS A 90 -17.33 -0.10 14.40
N LYS A 91 -16.39 0.39 13.59
CA LYS A 91 -16.01 1.82 13.55
C LYS A 91 -16.60 2.59 12.36
N SER A 92 -16.81 1.93 11.25
CA SER A 92 -17.33 2.53 10.02
C SER A 92 -18.05 1.47 9.21
N ILE A 93 -19.10 1.86 8.51
CA ILE A 93 -19.84 0.94 7.63
C ILE A 93 -19.22 0.82 6.23
N TYR A 94 -18.31 1.72 5.86
CA TYR A 94 -17.82 1.86 4.49
C TYR A 94 -16.65 0.93 4.17
N GLY A 95 -16.70 0.34 2.95
CA GLY A 95 -15.65 -0.56 2.43
C GLY A 95 -14.28 0.11 2.31
N ALA A 96 -14.22 1.38 1.90
CA ALA A 96 -12.96 2.11 1.80
C ALA A 96 -12.22 2.20 3.13
N ALA A 97 -12.95 2.49 4.22
CA ALA A 97 -12.36 2.65 5.55
C ALA A 97 -11.90 1.32 6.18
N ASN A 98 -12.66 0.23 5.95
CA ASN A 98 -12.40 -1.07 6.58
C ASN A 98 -11.55 -2.00 5.70
N ALA A 99 -11.97 -2.21 4.46
CA ALA A 99 -11.34 -3.17 3.56
C ALA A 99 -10.18 -2.59 2.75
N GLY A 100 -10.24 -1.29 2.39
CA GLY A 100 -9.22 -0.63 1.57
C GLY A 100 -7.80 -0.72 2.11
N PRO A 101 -7.52 -0.38 3.39
CA PRO A 101 -6.18 -0.50 3.96
C PRO A 101 -5.65 -1.95 4.00
N ILE A 102 -6.56 -2.93 4.15
CA ILE A 102 -6.21 -4.36 4.14
C ILE A 102 -5.83 -4.77 2.72
N VAL A 103 -6.65 -4.39 1.72
CA VAL A 103 -6.37 -4.60 0.29
C VAL A 103 -5.01 -4.03 -0.07
N LYS A 104 -4.72 -2.78 0.32
CA LYS A 104 -3.43 -2.12 0.08
C LYS A 104 -2.26 -2.96 0.56
N LYS A 105 -2.29 -3.38 1.82
CA LYS A 105 -1.21 -4.17 2.44
C LYS A 105 -1.00 -5.53 1.77
N ILE A 106 -2.09 -6.22 1.41
CA ILE A 106 -1.99 -7.53 0.76
C ILE A 106 -1.48 -7.37 -0.67
N LEU A 107 -2.03 -6.41 -1.44
CA LEU A 107 -1.58 -6.13 -2.80
C LEU A 107 -0.10 -5.78 -2.84
N GLU A 108 0.36 -4.87 -1.99
CA GLU A 108 1.75 -4.44 -1.96
C GLU A 108 2.70 -5.64 -1.79
N LYS A 109 2.44 -6.48 -0.79
CA LYS A 109 3.24 -7.69 -0.55
C LYS A 109 3.16 -8.69 -1.70
N THR A 110 1.98 -8.88 -2.28
CA THR A 110 1.76 -9.84 -3.36
C THR A 110 2.44 -9.39 -4.64
N LEU A 111 2.37 -8.10 -5.00
CA LEU A 111 3.00 -7.56 -6.20
C LEU A 111 4.52 -7.64 -6.12
N VAL A 112 5.09 -7.32 -4.94
CA VAL A 112 6.53 -7.50 -4.67
C VAL A 112 6.93 -8.97 -4.76
N TYR A 113 6.18 -9.88 -4.13
CA TYR A 113 6.43 -11.32 -4.18
C TYR A 113 6.40 -11.88 -5.61
N LYS A 114 5.51 -11.36 -6.46
CA LYS A 114 5.43 -11.72 -7.89
C LYS A 114 6.51 -11.07 -8.75
N GLY A 115 7.37 -10.23 -8.20
CA GLY A 115 8.40 -9.52 -8.95
C GLY A 115 7.83 -8.45 -9.91
N ILE A 116 6.63 -7.94 -9.63
CA ILE A 116 6.04 -6.88 -10.45
C ILE A 116 6.66 -5.56 -10.05
N GLU A 117 7.35 -4.93 -11.00
CA GLU A 117 8.04 -3.66 -10.80
C GLU A 117 7.05 -2.47 -10.75
N ARG A 118 7.42 -1.45 -9.97
CA ARG A 118 6.68 -0.18 -9.94
C ARG A 118 6.96 0.62 -11.20
N LYS A 119 5.90 1.13 -11.81
CA LYS A 119 5.95 2.05 -12.97
C LYS A 119 5.28 3.34 -12.55
N TYR A 120 6.08 4.32 -12.14
CA TYR A 120 5.57 5.61 -11.69
C TYR A 120 5.11 6.46 -12.88
N SER A 121 4.01 7.16 -12.70
CA SER A 121 3.60 8.25 -13.59
C SER A 121 4.47 9.49 -13.34
N LYS A 122 4.50 10.42 -14.29
CA LYS A 122 5.24 11.70 -14.13
C LYS A 122 4.82 12.49 -12.89
N SER A 123 3.54 12.43 -12.53
CA SER A 123 3.02 13.09 -11.33
C SER A 123 3.50 12.41 -10.06
N GLU A 124 3.54 11.06 -10.03
CA GLU A 124 4.08 10.30 -8.91
C GLU A 124 5.59 10.50 -8.76
N GLU A 125 6.35 10.50 -9.87
CA GLU A 125 7.78 10.81 -9.87
C GLU A 125 8.04 12.21 -9.30
N SER A 126 7.27 13.21 -9.74
CA SER A 126 7.38 14.57 -9.22
C SER A 126 7.01 14.68 -7.74
N ALA A 127 6.02 13.92 -7.28
CA ALA A 127 5.65 13.86 -5.87
C ALA A 127 6.72 13.16 -5.02
N LEU A 128 7.30 12.09 -5.54
CA LEU A 128 8.41 11.37 -4.91
C LEU A 128 9.67 12.25 -4.82
N ALA A 129 10.00 12.97 -5.89
CA ALA A 129 11.13 13.90 -5.90
C ALA A 129 10.94 15.06 -4.90
N LYS A 130 9.72 15.57 -4.75
CA LYS A 130 9.39 16.60 -3.73
C LYS A 130 9.41 16.04 -2.31
N ALA A 131 9.19 14.76 -2.13
CA ALA A 131 9.20 14.09 -0.84
C ALA A 131 10.58 13.51 -0.48
N GLU A 132 11.64 13.84 -1.22
CA GLU A 132 12.99 13.49 -0.88
C GLU A 132 13.44 14.20 0.41
N ILE A 133 13.73 13.38 1.41
CA ILE A 133 14.26 13.85 2.69
C ILE A 133 15.79 13.67 2.66
N SER A 134 16.52 14.76 2.91
CA SER A 134 17.97 14.65 3.06
C SER A 134 18.32 14.00 4.40
N VAL A 135 19.13 12.97 4.36
CA VAL A 135 19.58 12.24 5.56
C VAL A 135 20.50 13.15 6.39
N PRO A 136 20.15 13.43 7.67
CA PRO A 136 20.99 14.25 8.52
C PRO A 136 22.31 13.56 8.89
N ASP A 137 23.36 14.34 9.13
CA ASP A 137 24.60 13.82 9.70
C ASP A 137 24.42 13.58 11.21
N VAL A 138 24.56 12.33 11.63
CA VAL A 138 24.44 11.94 13.05
C VAL A 138 25.68 11.21 13.57
N LYS A 139 26.71 11.06 12.73
CA LYS A 139 27.98 10.45 13.15
C LYS A 139 28.64 11.29 14.25
N GLY A 140 29.13 10.63 15.28
CA GLY A 140 29.75 11.27 16.44
C GLY A 140 28.78 11.82 17.48
N LEU A 141 27.45 11.78 17.23
CA LEU A 141 26.46 12.12 18.23
C LEU A 141 26.19 10.93 19.16
N ASN A 142 25.73 11.18 20.38
CA ASN A 142 25.15 10.12 21.18
C ASN A 142 23.87 9.58 20.54
N SER A 143 23.49 8.34 20.84
CA SER A 143 22.37 7.68 20.17
C SER A 143 21.02 8.40 20.42
N SER A 144 20.83 9.07 21.55
CA SER A 144 19.62 9.83 21.85
C SER A 144 19.52 11.09 20.98
N GLU A 145 20.61 11.86 20.86
CA GLU A 145 20.69 13.03 19.99
C GLU A 145 20.52 12.65 18.51
N ALA A 146 21.16 11.54 18.10
CA ALA A 146 21.05 11.02 16.75
C ALA A 146 19.60 10.66 16.40
N ILE A 147 18.89 9.94 17.27
CA ILE A 147 17.47 9.58 17.11
C ILE A 147 16.61 10.83 17.00
N SER A 148 16.82 11.81 17.89
CA SER A 148 16.09 13.09 17.89
C SER A 148 16.27 13.83 16.56
N LYS A 149 17.50 13.91 16.06
CA LYS A 149 17.84 14.58 14.81
C LYS A 149 17.27 13.89 13.59
N ILE A 150 17.30 12.54 13.55
CA ILE A 150 16.70 11.72 12.50
C ILE A 150 15.16 11.89 12.50
N THR A 151 14.54 11.88 13.68
CA THR A 151 13.10 12.03 13.84
C THR A 151 12.64 13.44 13.46
N ALA A 152 13.39 14.47 13.82
CA ALA A 152 13.12 15.86 13.40
C ALA A 152 13.19 16.05 11.87
N ALA A 153 13.99 15.24 11.17
CA ALA A 153 14.03 15.20 9.71
C ALA A 153 12.88 14.39 9.10
N GLY A 154 11.93 13.86 9.89
CA GLY A 154 10.82 13.04 9.42
C GLY A 154 11.19 11.59 9.12
N LEU A 155 12.33 11.12 9.60
CA LEU A 155 12.84 9.76 9.40
C LEU A 155 12.72 8.93 10.67
N LYS A 156 12.78 7.60 10.54
CA LYS A 156 12.89 6.67 11.68
C LYS A 156 14.34 6.25 11.87
N ALA A 157 14.78 6.18 13.12
CA ALA A 157 16.08 5.63 13.46
C ALA A 157 15.98 4.13 13.78
N LYS A 158 16.95 3.35 13.30
CA LYS A 158 17.16 1.96 13.71
C LYS A 158 18.58 1.81 14.28
N LYS A 159 18.69 1.33 15.51
CA LYS A 159 19.99 1.05 16.16
C LYS A 159 20.54 -0.31 15.72
N MET A 160 21.84 -0.40 15.55
CA MET A 160 22.56 -1.65 15.31
C MET A 160 23.82 -1.69 16.19
N PRO A 161 23.97 -2.70 17.06
CA PRO A 161 23.03 -3.79 17.33
C PRO A 161 21.73 -3.32 18.03
N GLU A 162 20.66 -4.07 17.83
CA GLU A 162 19.36 -3.78 18.48
C GLU A 162 19.47 -3.93 20.01
N GLY A 163 18.75 -3.09 20.77
CA GLY A 163 18.72 -3.14 22.23
C GLY A 163 19.88 -2.40 22.93
N THR A 164 20.76 -1.74 22.19
CA THR A 164 21.79 -0.88 22.77
C THR A 164 21.20 0.32 23.53
N GLY A 165 21.81 0.70 24.64
CA GLY A 165 21.42 1.85 25.46
C GLY A 165 21.56 3.20 24.72
N ASP A 166 21.16 4.29 25.37
CA ASP A 166 21.08 5.61 24.74
C ASP A 166 22.37 6.44 24.87
N SER A 167 23.38 5.92 25.56
CA SER A 167 24.66 6.60 25.83
C SER A 167 25.78 6.29 24.82
N PHE A 168 25.55 5.38 23.88
CA PHE A 168 26.55 5.02 22.88
C PHE A 168 26.68 6.10 21.80
N VAL A 169 27.90 6.26 21.28
CA VAL A 169 28.22 7.20 20.20
C VAL A 169 28.03 6.52 18.84
N VAL A 170 27.37 7.21 17.90
CA VAL A 170 27.19 6.73 16.54
C VAL A 170 28.55 6.73 15.81
N ILE A 171 29.03 5.56 15.47
CA ILE A 171 30.29 5.38 14.70
C ILE A 171 30.06 5.43 13.21
N ASP A 172 28.89 5.01 12.73
CA ASP A 172 28.51 5.09 11.32
C ASP A 172 26.98 5.14 11.13
N GLN A 173 26.53 5.54 9.95
CA GLN A 173 25.12 5.59 9.58
C GLN A 173 24.90 5.15 8.14
N TYR A 174 23.72 4.58 7.86
CA TYR A 174 23.26 4.25 6.52
C TYR A 174 21.75 4.52 6.40
N PRO A 175 21.28 5.24 5.37
CA PRO A 175 22.05 5.92 4.32
C PRO A 175 23.00 7.00 4.86
N LYS A 176 23.97 7.43 4.05
CA LYS A 176 24.97 8.43 4.47
C LYS A 176 24.37 9.83 4.56
N LYS A 177 25.07 10.73 5.27
CA LYS A 177 24.67 12.14 5.34
C LYS A 177 24.53 12.76 3.95
N GLY A 178 23.47 13.53 3.75
CA GLY A 178 23.18 14.19 2.49
C GLY A 178 22.54 13.31 1.42
N ASP A 179 22.50 12.00 1.61
CA ASP A 179 21.75 11.12 0.73
C ASP A 179 20.28 11.56 0.70
N LYS A 180 19.71 11.61 -0.49
CA LYS A 180 18.30 11.89 -0.66
C LYS A 180 17.55 10.58 -0.68
N ILE A 181 16.65 10.39 0.27
CA ILE A 181 15.80 9.22 0.35
C ILE A 181 14.35 9.62 0.16
N ALA A 182 13.64 8.86 -0.69
CA ALA A 182 12.21 9.04 -0.82
C ALA A 182 11.53 8.76 0.52
N SER A 183 10.49 9.49 0.84
CA SER A 183 9.73 9.36 2.11
C SER A 183 9.17 7.96 2.38
N VAL A 184 9.26 7.06 1.40
CA VAL A 184 8.92 5.63 1.52
C VAL A 184 10.00 4.82 2.25
N PHE A 185 11.27 5.27 2.23
CA PHE A 185 12.39 4.66 2.96
C PHE A 185 12.62 5.40 4.29
N LEU A 186 11.72 5.20 5.24
CA LEU A 186 11.65 6.00 6.47
C LEU A 186 12.68 5.63 7.55
N ALA A 187 13.67 4.77 7.30
CA ALA A 187 14.60 4.34 8.33
C ALA A 187 16.05 4.64 8.02
N VAL A 188 16.74 5.28 8.96
CA VAL A 188 18.19 5.42 9.01
C VAL A 188 18.73 4.44 10.04
N THR A 189 19.63 3.55 9.61
CA THR A 189 20.34 2.65 10.52
C THR A 189 21.57 3.38 11.08
N ILE A 190 21.72 3.38 12.37
CA ILE A 190 22.89 3.92 13.07
C ILE A 190 23.65 2.77 13.71
N ALA A 191 24.95 2.69 13.43
CA ALA A 191 25.89 1.76 14.07
C ALA A 191 26.47 2.43 15.33
N LEU A 192 26.41 1.71 16.43
CA LEU A 192 26.79 2.16 17.77
C LEU A 192 28.05 1.46 18.25
#